data_261439891cccad38ca200ab956c0fe84
#
_entry.id   261439891cccad38ca200ab956c0fe84
#
_cell.length_a   1.000
_cell.length_b   1.000
_cell.length_c   1.000
_cell.angle_alpha   90.00
_cell.angle_beta   90.00
_cell.angle_gamma   90.00
#
_symmetry.space_group_name_H-M   'P 1'
#
loop_
_entity.id
_entity.type
_entity.pdbx_description
1 polymer ?
#
loop_
_entity_poly.entity_id
_entity_poly.type
_entity_poly.pdbx_seq_one_letter_code
_entity_poly.pdbx_strand_id
1 'polypeptide(L)'
;MVKITFPDGSVREYEQGVTGLQIAESISPALARDVVCCGINGETTELNRPINEDSAIQLFKFDDEEGKHTFWHTSAHLLAEALQELYPGIQFGFGPAVENGFFYDVMPAEGQVISENDFPKIEAKMKELAKKNEPVVRREVAKADAIKEFEAAGQQYKVEHISLDLEDGTITTYTQGAFTDLCRGPHLLSTGNIKAIKITSVAGAFWRGDAKREQMTRIYGISFPKKKMLDEYLQMLEE
;
A
#
# COMPACT_ATOMS: atom_id res chain seq x y z
N MET A 1 22.89 -22.05 3.80
CA MET A 1 22.67 -21.64 2.41
C MET A 1 21.27 -22.07 1.98
N VAL A 2 20.60 -21.26 1.17
CA VAL A 2 19.33 -21.60 0.53
C VAL A 2 19.49 -21.57 -0.98
N LYS A 3 18.79 -22.46 -1.68
CA LYS A 3 18.80 -22.53 -3.14
C LYS A 3 17.61 -21.74 -3.69
N ILE A 4 17.90 -20.77 -4.54
CA ILE A 4 16.89 -19.93 -5.18
C ILE A 4 16.81 -20.29 -6.65
N THR A 5 15.63 -20.73 -7.08
CA THR A 5 15.33 -21.08 -8.47
C THR A 5 14.67 -19.90 -9.16
N PHE A 6 15.26 -19.44 -10.25
CA PHE A 6 14.75 -18.33 -11.07
C PHE A 6 13.77 -18.83 -12.14
N PRO A 7 12.99 -17.93 -12.76
CA PRO A 7 11.98 -18.32 -13.77
C PRO A 7 12.56 -19.06 -14.97
N ASP A 8 13.83 -18.84 -15.33
CA ASP A 8 14.53 -19.53 -16.41
C ASP A 8 15.01 -20.93 -16.03
N GLY A 9 14.76 -21.36 -14.78
CA GLY A 9 15.20 -22.65 -14.25
C GLY A 9 16.61 -22.64 -13.65
N SER A 10 17.35 -21.55 -13.77
CA SER A 10 18.66 -21.43 -13.14
C SER A 10 18.56 -21.38 -11.61
N VAL A 11 19.58 -21.88 -10.92
CA VAL A 11 19.63 -21.96 -9.46
C VAL A 11 20.87 -21.24 -8.95
N ARG A 12 20.71 -20.41 -7.93
CA ARG A 12 21.82 -19.79 -7.19
C ARG A 12 21.67 -20.05 -5.71
N GLU A 13 22.78 -20.13 -5.02
CA GLU A 13 22.83 -20.28 -3.57
C GLU A 13 23.09 -18.93 -2.90
N TYR A 14 22.35 -18.68 -1.82
CA TYR A 14 22.48 -17.47 -0.99
C TYR A 14 22.52 -17.86 0.48
N GLU A 15 22.98 -16.92 1.31
CA GLU A 15 22.87 -17.08 2.76
C GLU A 15 21.41 -17.20 3.18
N GLN A 16 21.13 -18.01 4.19
CA GLN A 16 19.81 -18.09 4.81
C GLN A 16 19.38 -16.72 5.34
N GLY A 17 18.15 -16.33 5.09
CA GLY A 17 17.65 -14.99 5.44
C GLY A 17 17.84 -13.96 4.34
N VAL A 18 18.36 -14.34 3.16
CA VAL A 18 18.46 -13.46 2.00
C VAL A 18 17.09 -12.87 1.65
N THR A 19 17.07 -11.62 1.21
CA THR A 19 15.84 -10.92 0.80
C THR A 19 15.73 -10.83 -0.71
N GLY A 20 14.51 -10.61 -1.21
CA GLY A 20 14.29 -10.38 -2.64
C GLY A 20 15.10 -9.20 -3.18
N LEU A 21 15.27 -8.14 -2.38
CA LEU A 21 16.09 -6.99 -2.76
C LEU A 21 17.55 -7.37 -2.93
N GLN A 22 18.13 -8.12 -1.99
CA GLN A 22 19.51 -8.59 -2.06
C GLN A 22 19.74 -9.50 -3.27
N ILE A 23 18.76 -10.34 -3.60
CA ILE A 23 18.82 -11.17 -4.81
C ILE A 23 18.82 -10.30 -6.07
N ALA A 24 17.95 -9.29 -6.15
CA ALA A 24 17.93 -8.34 -7.28
C ALA A 24 19.27 -7.60 -7.41
N GLU A 25 19.83 -7.12 -6.30
CA GLU A 25 21.13 -6.45 -6.25
C GLU A 25 22.28 -7.37 -6.75
N SER A 26 22.21 -8.66 -6.45
CA SER A 26 23.18 -9.64 -6.91
C SER A 26 23.14 -9.86 -8.43
N ILE A 27 22.02 -9.54 -9.08
CA ILE A 27 21.86 -9.64 -10.53
C ILE A 27 22.34 -8.36 -11.21
N SER A 28 21.77 -7.21 -10.85
CA SER A 28 22.22 -5.89 -11.34
C SER A 28 21.69 -4.74 -10.47
N PRO A 29 22.41 -3.62 -10.37
CA PRO A 29 21.92 -2.41 -9.72
C PRO A 29 20.65 -1.82 -10.39
N ALA A 30 20.54 -1.92 -11.70
CA ALA A 30 19.39 -1.45 -12.45
C ALA A 30 18.13 -2.24 -12.09
N LEU A 31 18.23 -3.57 -12.03
CA LEU A 31 17.12 -4.42 -11.61
C LEU A 31 16.68 -4.10 -10.18
N ALA A 32 17.63 -3.93 -9.27
CA ALA A 32 17.34 -3.59 -7.87
C ALA A 32 16.57 -2.26 -7.73
N ARG A 33 16.83 -1.29 -8.61
CA ARG A 33 16.07 -0.02 -8.62
C ARG A 33 14.66 -0.15 -9.18
N ASP A 34 14.45 -1.10 -10.10
CA ASP A 34 13.17 -1.22 -10.83
C ASP A 34 12.20 -2.18 -10.18
N VAL A 35 12.67 -3.15 -9.38
CA VAL A 35 11.79 -4.10 -8.70
C VAL A 35 10.98 -3.42 -7.60
N VAL A 36 9.72 -3.80 -7.47
CA VAL A 36 8.80 -3.25 -6.47
C VAL A 36 8.30 -4.29 -5.46
N CYS A 37 8.28 -5.55 -5.83
CA CYS A 37 7.96 -6.68 -4.95
C CYS A 37 8.51 -7.97 -5.57
N CYS A 38 8.33 -9.09 -4.89
CA CYS A 38 8.71 -10.40 -5.41
C CYS A 38 7.66 -11.46 -5.11
N GLY A 39 7.71 -12.54 -5.87
CA GLY A 39 6.95 -13.76 -5.61
C GLY A 39 7.88 -14.81 -5.06
N ILE A 40 7.52 -15.42 -3.93
CA ILE A 40 8.24 -16.52 -3.31
C ILE A 40 7.31 -17.73 -3.30
N ASN A 41 7.66 -18.76 -4.06
CA ASN A 41 6.82 -19.96 -4.24
C ASN A 41 5.37 -19.60 -4.65
N GLY A 42 5.22 -18.59 -5.53
CA GLY A 42 3.94 -18.15 -6.05
C GLY A 42 3.18 -17.15 -5.17
N GLU A 43 3.69 -16.80 -4.00
CA GLU A 43 3.09 -15.81 -3.11
C GLU A 43 3.83 -14.47 -3.21
N THR A 44 3.08 -13.40 -3.52
CA THR A 44 3.65 -12.05 -3.61
C THR A 44 3.97 -11.50 -2.21
N THR A 45 5.17 -10.98 -2.06
CA THR A 45 5.67 -10.46 -0.78
C THR A 45 6.55 -9.24 -0.98
N GLU A 46 6.83 -8.53 0.13
CA GLU A 46 7.77 -7.41 0.13
C GLU A 46 9.20 -7.88 -0.18
N LEU A 47 9.99 -6.96 -0.73
CA LEU A 47 11.39 -7.22 -1.08
C LEU A 47 12.32 -7.42 0.12
N ASN A 48 11.90 -7.03 1.32
CA ASN A 48 12.72 -7.12 2.54
C ASN A 48 12.37 -8.32 3.45
N ARG A 49 11.50 -9.22 2.98
CA ARG A 49 11.18 -10.42 3.76
C ARG A 49 12.31 -11.44 3.64
N PRO A 50 12.79 -12.00 4.77
CA PRO A 50 13.85 -13.00 4.75
C PRO A 50 13.37 -14.32 4.15
N ILE A 51 14.19 -14.92 3.30
CA ILE A 51 13.95 -16.23 2.70
C ILE A 51 14.82 -17.25 3.43
N ASN A 52 14.19 -18.19 4.12
CA ASN A 52 14.86 -19.14 5.00
C ASN A 52 14.88 -20.58 4.46
N GLU A 53 14.23 -20.82 3.34
CA GLU A 53 14.10 -22.14 2.71
C GLU A 53 14.41 -22.06 1.22
N ASP A 54 14.77 -23.20 0.64
CA ASP A 54 14.87 -23.33 -0.81
C ASP A 54 13.55 -22.89 -1.44
N SER A 55 13.61 -21.95 -2.39
CA SER A 55 12.43 -21.30 -2.93
C SER A 55 12.58 -20.95 -4.40
N ALA A 56 11.45 -20.89 -5.10
CA ALA A 56 11.36 -20.28 -6.41
C ALA A 56 11.05 -18.79 -6.25
N ILE A 57 11.71 -17.93 -7.03
CA ILE A 57 11.52 -16.49 -6.98
C ILE A 57 11.06 -15.93 -8.32
N GLN A 58 10.22 -14.90 -8.25
CA GLN A 58 9.95 -13.96 -9.34
C GLN A 58 10.18 -12.55 -8.81
N LEU A 59 10.79 -11.70 -9.63
CA LEU A 59 11.02 -10.29 -9.31
C LEU A 59 10.07 -9.45 -10.16
N PHE A 60 9.21 -8.66 -9.52
CA PHE A 60 8.19 -7.89 -10.20
C PHE A 60 8.55 -6.41 -10.27
N LYS A 61 8.36 -5.84 -11.46
CA LYS A 61 8.44 -4.41 -11.73
C LYS A 61 7.06 -3.78 -11.73
N PHE A 62 7.00 -2.45 -11.83
CA PHE A 62 5.72 -1.74 -11.85
C PHE A 62 4.77 -2.22 -12.97
N ASP A 63 5.27 -2.53 -14.15
CA ASP A 63 4.45 -2.97 -15.29
C ASP A 63 3.82 -4.35 -15.11
N ASP A 64 4.34 -5.16 -14.20
CA ASP A 64 3.73 -6.44 -13.82
C ASP A 64 2.47 -6.22 -12.98
N GLU A 65 1.50 -7.10 -13.09
CA GLU A 65 0.24 -7.01 -12.35
C GLU A 65 0.47 -6.96 -10.84
N GLU A 66 1.32 -7.83 -10.31
CA GLU A 66 1.70 -7.88 -8.90
C GLU A 66 2.44 -6.60 -8.46
N GLY A 67 3.26 -6.06 -9.35
CA GLY A 67 3.96 -4.81 -9.12
C GLY A 67 3.02 -3.62 -9.02
N LYS A 68 2.07 -3.50 -9.93
CA LYS A 68 1.02 -2.46 -9.89
C LYS A 68 0.19 -2.57 -8.63
N HIS A 69 -0.25 -3.77 -8.27
CA HIS A 69 -1.05 -4.00 -7.07
C HIS A 69 -0.30 -3.53 -5.81
N THR A 70 0.97 -3.90 -5.66
CA THR A 70 1.80 -3.50 -4.54
C THR A 70 2.02 -1.99 -4.50
N PHE A 71 2.32 -1.38 -5.64
CA PHE A 71 2.54 0.05 -5.77
C PHE A 71 1.28 0.86 -5.43
N TRP A 72 0.13 0.45 -5.95
CA TRP A 72 -1.14 1.14 -5.67
C TRP A 72 -1.66 0.88 -4.26
N HIS A 73 -1.36 -0.27 -3.67
CA HIS A 73 -1.69 -0.52 -2.27
C HIS A 73 -0.92 0.46 -1.34
N THR A 74 0.37 0.67 -1.59
CA THR A 74 1.14 1.67 -0.85
C THR A 74 0.67 3.10 -1.15
N SER A 75 0.25 3.38 -2.38
CA SER A 75 -0.32 4.68 -2.75
C SER A 75 -1.64 4.95 -2.02
N ALA A 76 -2.47 3.93 -1.78
CA ALA A 76 -3.67 4.07 -0.95
C ALA A 76 -3.33 4.47 0.49
N HIS A 77 -2.27 3.89 1.07
CA HIS A 77 -1.78 4.30 2.40
C HIS A 77 -1.19 5.71 2.38
N LEU A 78 -0.53 6.12 1.30
CA LEU A 78 -0.05 7.49 1.13
C LEU A 78 -1.22 8.49 1.08
N LEU A 79 -2.30 8.14 0.39
CA LEU A 79 -3.54 8.91 0.41
C LEU A 79 -4.08 9.06 1.83
N ALA A 80 -4.17 7.96 2.58
CA ALA A 80 -4.65 7.98 3.96
C ALA A 80 -3.76 8.85 4.87
N GLU A 81 -2.44 8.75 4.73
CA GLU A 81 -1.48 9.58 5.46
C GLU A 81 -1.70 11.07 5.17
N ALA A 82 -1.90 11.44 3.90
CA ALA A 82 -2.20 12.81 3.50
C ALA A 82 -3.53 13.30 4.10
N LEU A 83 -4.56 12.47 4.05
CA LEU A 83 -5.86 12.81 4.61
C LEU A 83 -5.82 12.94 6.14
N GLN A 84 -5.02 12.14 6.82
CA GLN A 84 -4.83 12.24 8.26
C GLN A 84 -4.27 13.61 8.65
N GLU A 85 -3.31 14.13 7.89
CA GLU A 85 -2.76 15.46 8.13
C GLU A 85 -3.71 16.59 7.76
N LEU A 86 -4.43 16.46 6.64
CA LEU A 86 -5.31 17.52 6.12
C LEU A 86 -6.66 17.61 6.85
N TYR A 87 -7.15 16.49 7.37
CA TYR A 87 -8.48 16.39 7.96
C TYR A 87 -8.41 15.76 9.36
N PRO A 88 -8.06 16.55 10.41
CA PRO A 88 -8.01 16.04 11.78
C PRO A 88 -9.33 15.38 12.19
N GLY A 89 -9.21 14.22 12.84
CA GLY A 89 -10.37 13.43 13.27
C GLY A 89 -10.98 12.52 12.22
N ILE A 90 -10.41 12.48 11.01
CA ILE A 90 -10.86 11.55 9.95
C ILE A 90 -10.69 10.11 10.40
N GLN A 91 -11.64 9.25 10.04
CA GLN A 91 -11.56 7.82 10.30
C GLN A 91 -11.44 7.04 8.99
N PHE A 92 -10.74 5.92 9.05
CA PHE A 92 -10.39 5.10 7.90
C PHE A 92 -11.15 3.78 7.89
N GLY A 93 -11.73 3.45 6.74
CA GLY A 93 -12.29 2.14 6.43
C GLY A 93 -11.26 1.25 5.75
N PHE A 94 -11.49 0.92 4.48
CA PHE A 94 -10.59 0.09 3.68
C PHE A 94 -10.00 0.88 2.51
N GLY A 95 -8.76 0.53 2.15
CA GLY A 95 -8.01 1.15 1.05
C GLY A 95 -7.29 0.15 0.17
N PRO A 96 -7.98 -0.59 -0.69
CA PRO A 96 -7.36 -1.56 -1.58
C PRO A 96 -6.82 -0.94 -2.85
N ALA A 97 -5.88 -1.65 -3.48
CA ALA A 97 -5.59 -1.48 -4.89
C ALA A 97 -6.74 -2.06 -5.72
N VAL A 98 -7.01 -1.46 -6.86
CA VAL A 98 -8.02 -1.91 -7.82
C VAL A 98 -7.38 -2.07 -9.21
N GLU A 99 -8.15 -2.46 -10.23
CA GLU A 99 -7.63 -2.71 -11.57
C GLU A 99 -6.83 -1.54 -12.14
N ASN A 100 -7.31 -0.30 -11.96
CA ASN A 100 -6.67 0.91 -12.45
C ASN A 100 -6.52 1.95 -11.33
N GLY A 101 -5.66 1.67 -10.38
CA GLY A 101 -5.36 2.56 -9.28
C GLY A 101 -5.73 2.01 -7.92
N PHE A 102 -6.28 2.87 -7.08
CA PHE A 102 -6.61 2.57 -5.69
C PHE A 102 -7.77 3.43 -5.22
N PHE A 103 -8.37 3.06 -4.10
CA PHE A 103 -9.25 3.95 -3.35
C PHE A 103 -9.01 3.82 -1.85
N TYR A 104 -9.58 4.76 -1.11
CA TYR A 104 -9.69 4.65 0.35
C TYR A 104 -11.07 5.14 0.78
N ASP A 105 -11.74 4.35 1.62
CA ASP A 105 -13.00 4.72 2.24
C ASP A 105 -12.71 5.43 3.56
N VAL A 106 -13.21 6.65 3.70
CA VAL A 106 -12.96 7.49 4.86
C VAL A 106 -14.26 8.08 5.41
N MET A 107 -14.25 8.37 6.70
CA MET A 107 -15.31 9.11 7.38
C MET A 107 -14.70 10.40 7.91
N PRO A 108 -14.93 11.55 7.23
CA PRO A 108 -14.51 12.85 7.74
C PRO A 108 -15.17 13.16 9.08
N ALA A 109 -14.51 13.95 9.92
CA ALA A 109 -15.11 14.45 11.16
C ALA A 109 -16.37 15.27 10.88
N GLU A 110 -17.22 15.40 11.88
CA GLU A 110 -18.45 16.17 11.77
C GLU A 110 -18.18 17.58 11.23
N GLY A 111 -18.95 18.00 10.22
CA GLY A 111 -18.82 19.31 9.57
C GLY A 111 -17.71 19.38 8.51
N GLN A 112 -16.94 18.34 8.31
CA GLN A 112 -15.95 18.26 7.22
C GLN A 112 -16.52 17.50 6.03
N VAL A 113 -16.28 18.01 4.82
CA VAL A 113 -16.67 17.38 3.55
C VAL A 113 -15.48 17.39 2.62
N ILE A 114 -15.23 16.25 1.98
CA ILE A 114 -14.19 16.12 0.96
C ILE A 114 -14.88 16.06 -0.41
N SER A 115 -14.52 16.99 -1.30
CA SER A 115 -15.07 17.10 -2.64
C SER A 115 -13.98 17.21 -3.69
N GLU A 116 -14.35 17.24 -4.96
CA GLU A 116 -13.41 17.42 -6.07
C GLU A 116 -12.53 18.68 -5.95
N ASN A 117 -13.05 19.72 -5.30
CA ASN A 117 -12.30 20.96 -5.05
C ASN A 117 -11.07 20.74 -4.15
N ASP A 118 -11.06 19.64 -3.38
CA ASP A 118 -9.96 19.30 -2.48
C ASP A 118 -8.85 18.48 -3.17
N PHE A 119 -9.08 17.97 -4.37
CA PHE A 119 -8.14 17.09 -5.07
C PHE A 119 -6.75 17.69 -5.23
N PRO A 120 -6.58 18.95 -5.69
CA PRO A 120 -5.24 19.53 -5.80
C PRO A 120 -4.48 19.58 -4.47
N LYS A 121 -5.17 19.90 -3.38
CA LYS A 121 -4.60 19.94 -2.03
C LYS A 121 -4.17 18.56 -1.55
N ILE A 122 -4.97 17.55 -1.80
CA ILE A 122 -4.68 16.16 -1.44
C ILE A 122 -3.48 15.64 -2.24
N GLU A 123 -3.46 15.86 -3.56
CA GLU A 123 -2.35 15.49 -4.43
C GLU A 123 -1.04 16.15 -4.01
N ALA A 124 -1.09 17.44 -3.70
CA ALA A 124 0.09 18.19 -3.25
C ALA A 124 0.65 17.62 -1.93
N LYS A 125 -0.23 17.28 -0.99
CA LYS A 125 0.18 16.66 0.28
C LYS A 125 0.76 15.27 0.06
N MET A 126 0.17 14.46 -0.79
CA MET A 126 0.70 13.14 -1.13
C MET A 126 2.10 13.23 -1.74
N LYS A 127 2.32 14.17 -2.66
CA LYS A 127 3.64 14.42 -3.27
C LYS A 127 4.66 14.88 -2.24
N GLU A 128 4.27 15.77 -1.34
CA GLU A 128 5.12 16.24 -0.24
C GLU A 128 5.57 15.08 0.66
N LEU A 129 4.63 14.23 1.05
CA LEU A 129 4.91 13.05 1.87
C LEU A 129 5.79 12.02 1.13
N ALA A 130 5.52 11.76 -0.14
CA ALA A 130 6.30 10.84 -0.96
C ALA A 130 7.78 11.28 -1.07
N LYS A 131 8.03 12.58 -1.16
CA LYS A 131 9.40 13.13 -1.22
C LYS A 131 10.21 12.85 0.05
N LYS A 132 9.57 12.65 1.19
CA LYS A 132 10.25 12.25 2.42
C LYS A 132 10.84 10.86 2.36
N ASN A 133 10.39 10.06 1.40
CA ASN A 133 10.82 8.67 1.19
C ASN A 133 10.78 7.85 2.49
N GLU A 134 9.66 7.92 3.20
CA GLU A 134 9.47 7.21 4.46
C GLU A 134 9.54 5.70 4.24
N PRO A 135 10.25 4.95 5.10
CA PRO A 135 10.20 3.50 5.06
C PRO A 135 8.81 2.99 5.44
N VAL A 136 8.40 1.91 4.80
CA VAL A 136 7.16 1.21 5.14
C VAL A 136 7.52 0.02 6.03
N VAL A 137 7.13 0.09 7.30
CA VAL A 137 7.54 -0.87 8.33
C VAL A 137 6.38 -1.80 8.69
N ARG A 138 6.57 -3.09 8.45
CA ARG A 138 5.62 -4.14 8.81
C ARG A 138 5.84 -4.60 10.25
N ARG A 139 4.75 -4.79 10.99
CA ARG A 139 4.77 -5.42 12.31
C ARG A 139 3.68 -6.48 12.41
N GLU A 140 3.99 -7.58 13.08
CA GLU A 140 3.00 -8.54 13.57
C GLU A 140 2.53 -8.08 14.96
N VAL A 141 1.23 -8.04 15.19
CA VAL A 141 0.62 -7.45 16.39
C VAL A 141 -0.41 -8.42 16.97
N ALA A 142 -0.37 -8.61 18.29
CA ALA A 142 -1.41 -9.36 18.97
C ALA A 142 -2.76 -8.61 18.86
N LYS A 143 -3.86 -9.36 18.74
CA LYS A 143 -5.21 -8.79 18.54
C LYS A 143 -5.56 -7.76 19.60
N ALA A 144 -5.30 -8.06 20.88
CA ALA A 144 -5.60 -7.15 21.99
C ALA A 144 -4.79 -5.84 21.87
N ASP A 145 -3.53 -5.92 21.46
CA ASP A 145 -2.66 -4.75 21.30
C ASP A 145 -3.09 -3.91 20.08
N ALA A 146 -3.46 -4.56 18.98
CA ALA A 146 -3.99 -3.87 17.79
C ALA A 146 -5.26 -3.09 18.13
N ILE A 147 -6.19 -3.68 18.85
CA ILE A 147 -7.42 -3.00 19.30
C ILE A 147 -7.08 -1.76 20.11
N LYS A 148 -6.18 -1.87 21.11
CA LYS A 148 -5.75 -0.73 21.94
C LYS A 148 -5.10 0.37 21.11
N GLU A 149 -4.24 0.01 20.17
CA GLU A 149 -3.52 0.98 19.32
C GLU A 149 -4.50 1.77 18.45
N PHE A 150 -5.45 1.11 17.80
CA PHE A 150 -6.43 1.79 16.94
C PHE A 150 -7.51 2.51 17.76
N GLU A 151 -7.88 2.05 18.94
CA GLU A 151 -8.74 2.81 19.87
C GLU A 151 -8.06 4.12 20.29
N ALA A 152 -6.79 4.06 20.68
CA ALA A 152 -6.02 5.25 21.05
C ALA A 152 -5.87 6.25 19.90
N ALA A 153 -5.84 5.76 18.65
CA ALA A 153 -5.80 6.58 17.45
C ALA A 153 -7.19 7.10 17.01
N GLY A 154 -8.27 6.75 17.71
CA GLY A 154 -9.63 7.17 17.39
C GLY A 154 -10.23 6.47 16.17
N GLN A 155 -9.67 5.32 15.77
CA GLN A 155 -10.03 4.60 14.53
C GLN A 155 -11.06 3.49 14.82
N GLN A 156 -12.29 3.86 15.10
CA GLN A 156 -13.34 2.92 15.51
C GLN A 156 -13.71 1.89 14.44
N TYR A 157 -13.61 2.22 13.14
CA TYR A 157 -13.90 1.26 12.06
C TYR A 157 -12.82 0.19 11.96
N LYS A 158 -11.56 0.54 12.22
CA LYS A 158 -10.46 -0.43 12.35
C LYS A 158 -10.67 -1.34 13.55
N VAL A 159 -11.07 -0.80 14.68
CA VAL A 159 -11.39 -1.58 15.89
C VAL A 159 -12.52 -2.56 15.62
N GLU A 160 -13.60 -2.12 14.98
CA GLU A 160 -14.71 -3.00 14.61
C GLU A 160 -14.23 -4.14 13.70
N HIS A 161 -13.46 -3.84 12.67
CA HIS A 161 -12.93 -4.83 11.75
C HIS A 161 -12.04 -5.86 12.46
N ILE A 162 -11.11 -5.41 13.30
CA ILE A 162 -10.26 -6.31 14.07
C ILE A 162 -11.11 -7.22 14.97
N SER A 163 -12.07 -6.62 15.69
CA SER A 163 -12.87 -7.33 16.68
C SER A 163 -13.78 -8.40 16.07
N LEU A 164 -14.38 -8.11 14.91
CA LEU A 164 -15.36 -8.98 14.28
C LEU A 164 -14.79 -9.97 13.27
N ASP A 165 -13.74 -9.59 12.54
CA ASP A 165 -13.32 -10.31 11.35
C ASP A 165 -11.93 -10.95 11.45
N LEU A 166 -11.08 -10.53 12.37
CA LEU A 166 -9.70 -10.97 12.45
C LEU A 166 -9.43 -11.90 13.64
N GLU A 167 -8.66 -12.96 13.36
CA GLU A 167 -8.18 -13.88 14.39
C GLU A 167 -6.81 -13.42 14.92
N ASP A 168 -6.55 -13.72 16.21
CA ASP A 168 -5.25 -13.48 16.81
C ASP A 168 -4.17 -14.31 16.09
N GLY A 169 -2.96 -13.74 15.99
CA GLY A 169 -1.84 -14.36 15.28
C GLY A 169 -1.80 -14.11 13.77
N THR A 170 -2.81 -13.44 13.20
CA THR A 170 -2.87 -13.13 11.76
C THR A 170 -2.79 -11.62 11.45
N ILE A 171 -2.66 -10.79 12.49
CA ILE A 171 -2.79 -9.34 12.36
C ILE A 171 -1.44 -8.71 12.08
N THR A 172 -1.38 -7.94 11.00
CA THR A 172 -0.22 -7.13 10.64
C THR A 172 -0.61 -5.66 10.50
N THR A 173 0.32 -4.78 10.87
CA THR A 173 0.23 -3.35 10.64
C THR A 173 1.41 -2.88 9.82
N TYR A 174 1.20 -1.80 9.07
CA TYR A 174 2.22 -1.13 8.28
C TYR A 174 2.25 0.33 8.66
N THR A 175 3.43 0.82 9.00
CA THR A 175 3.65 2.20 9.44
C THR A 175 4.55 2.92 8.44
N GLN A 176 4.14 4.10 8.01
CA GLN A 176 4.94 5.03 7.23
C GLN A 176 4.75 6.44 7.80
N GLY A 177 5.87 7.10 8.17
CA GLY A 177 5.78 8.36 8.89
C GLY A 177 4.91 8.27 10.14
N ALA A 178 3.96 9.16 10.28
CA ALA A 178 3.02 9.20 11.40
C ALA A 178 1.73 8.38 11.18
N PHE A 179 1.65 7.63 10.09
CA PHE A 179 0.46 6.85 9.72
C PHE A 179 0.70 5.35 9.89
N THR A 180 -0.19 4.69 10.62
CA THR A 180 -0.22 3.22 10.77
C THR A 180 -1.53 2.69 10.26
N ASP A 181 -1.46 1.69 9.38
CA ASP A 181 -2.63 1.01 8.85
C ASP A 181 -2.63 -0.48 9.18
N LEU A 182 -3.82 -1.05 9.19
CA LEU A 182 -4.08 -2.46 9.34
C LEU A 182 -4.23 -3.07 7.95
N CYS A 183 -3.31 -3.93 7.55
CA CYS A 183 -3.44 -4.66 6.28
C CYS A 183 -2.51 -5.88 6.23
N ARG A 184 -2.67 -6.69 5.21
CA ARG A 184 -1.84 -7.89 4.99
C ARG A 184 -0.64 -7.63 4.08
N GLY A 185 -0.55 -6.47 3.45
CA GLY A 185 0.44 -6.21 2.42
C GLY A 185 0.13 -6.92 1.10
N PRO A 186 1.12 -7.11 0.21
CA PRO A 186 2.46 -6.53 0.34
C PRO A 186 2.50 -5.03 0.03
N HIS A 187 3.60 -4.40 0.44
CA HIS A 187 3.87 -2.97 0.23
C HIS A 187 5.24 -2.73 -0.38
N LEU A 188 5.44 -1.53 -0.93
CA LEU A 188 6.76 -1.00 -1.27
C LEU A 188 7.61 -0.87 0.00
N LEU A 189 8.93 -0.86 -0.16
CA LEU A 189 9.86 -0.66 0.97
C LEU A 189 9.82 0.77 1.51
N SER A 190 9.48 1.74 0.66
CA SER A 190 9.38 3.15 1.00
C SER A 190 8.47 3.87 0.02
N THR A 191 8.11 5.11 0.33
CA THR A 191 7.14 5.90 -0.45
C THR A 191 7.76 6.72 -1.59
N GLY A 192 9.08 6.81 -1.66
CA GLY A 192 9.79 7.73 -2.57
C GLY A 192 9.61 7.47 -4.06
N ASN A 193 9.24 6.26 -4.46
CA ASN A 193 9.00 5.92 -5.86
C ASN A 193 7.60 6.31 -6.37
N ILE A 194 6.71 6.74 -5.49
CA ILE A 194 5.39 7.25 -5.85
C ILE A 194 5.52 8.71 -6.25
N LYS A 195 5.85 8.97 -7.52
CA LYS A 195 6.24 10.32 -8.00
C LYS A 195 5.13 11.05 -8.74
N ALA A 196 4.24 10.34 -9.39
CA ALA A 196 3.15 10.92 -10.16
C ALA A 196 1.82 10.43 -9.60
N ILE A 197 0.96 11.36 -9.18
CA ILE A 197 -0.26 11.05 -8.43
C ILE A 197 -1.41 11.88 -8.99
N LYS A 198 -2.56 11.22 -9.21
CA LYS A 198 -3.80 11.88 -9.60
C LYS A 198 -4.95 11.34 -8.75
N ILE A 199 -5.67 12.23 -8.08
CA ILE A 199 -6.95 11.90 -7.45
C ILE A 199 -8.02 12.06 -8.52
N THR A 200 -8.77 10.99 -8.77
CA THR A 200 -9.60 10.89 -9.98
C THR A 200 -11.08 11.11 -9.73
N SER A 201 -11.60 10.64 -8.60
CA SER A 201 -13.03 10.80 -8.30
C SER A 201 -13.33 10.62 -6.81
N VAL A 202 -14.53 11.03 -6.42
CA VAL A 202 -15.07 10.82 -5.10
C VAL A 202 -16.50 10.29 -5.23
N ALA A 203 -16.87 9.33 -4.39
CA ALA A 203 -18.21 8.72 -4.37
C ALA A 203 -18.60 8.36 -2.94
N GLY A 204 -19.90 8.11 -2.72
CA GLY A 204 -20.38 7.52 -1.48
C GLY A 204 -20.24 6.00 -1.49
N ALA A 205 -19.95 5.42 -0.34
CA ALA A 205 -19.93 3.97 -0.14
C ALA A 205 -20.33 3.62 1.29
N PHE A 206 -21.22 2.66 1.45
CA PHE A 206 -21.63 2.24 2.78
C PHE A 206 -20.56 1.39 3.44
N TRP A 207 -20.34 1.64 4.74
CA TRP A 207 -19.45 0.81 5.54
C TRP A 207 -19.88 -0.66 5.46
N ARG A 208 -18.91 -1.54 5.18
CA ARG A 208 -19.09 -3.00 4.98
C ARG A 208 -20.09 -3.35 3.88
N GLY A 209 -20.39 -2.42 2.97
CA GLY A 209 -21.38 -2.63 1.92
C GLY A 209 -22.83 -2.69 2.41
N ASP A 210 -23.09 -2.34 3.67
CA ASP A 210 -24.41 -2.42 4.28
C ASP A 210 -25.12 -1.05 4.25
N ALA A 211 -26.18 -0.96 3.48
CA ALA A 211 -26.99 0.27 3.32
C ALA A 211 -27.63 0.79 4.64
N LYS A 212 -27.62 -0.02 5.69
CA LYS A 212 -28.07 0.38 7.03
C LYS A 212 -26.97 1.02 7.87
N ARG A 213 -25.72 0.93 7.41
CA ARG A 213 -24.56 1.50 8.06
C ARG A 213 -24.25 2.89 7.52
N GLU A 214 -23.23 3.49 8.10
CA GLU A 214 -22.79 4.84 7.75
C GLU A 214 -22.31 4.90 6.29
N GLN A 215 -22.65 5.98 5.61
CA GLN A 215 -22.12 6.27 4.29
C GLN A 215 -20.76 6.95 4.41
N MET A 216 -19.73 6.27 3.94
CA MET A 216 -18.37 6.78 3.87
C MET A 216 -18.12 7.54 2.56
N THR A 217 -17.06 8.30 2.53
CA THR A 217 -16.54 8.94 1.32
C THR A 217 -15.45 8.06 0.72
N ARG A 218 -15.64 7.62 -0.50
CA ARG A 218 -14.66 6.81 -1.25
C ARG A 218 -13.90 7.72 -2.20
N ILE A 219 -12.58 7.79 -1.99
CA ILE A 219 -11.68 8.64 -2.78
C ILE A 219 -10.82 7.74 -3.66
N TYR A 220 -10.94 7.90 -4.99
CA TYR A 220 -10.17 7.15 -5.98
C TYR A 220 -8.95 7.93 -6.43
N GLY A 221 -7.88 7.21 -6.69
CA GLY A 221 -6.67 7.76 -7.26
C GLY A 221 -5.92 6.76 -8.12
N ILE A 222 -4.92 7.27 -8.83
CA ILE A 222 -3.95 6.47 -9.57
C ILE A 222 -2.58 7.09 -9.40
N SER A 223 -1.54 6.27 -9.50
CA SER A 223 -0.17 6.72 -9.34
C SER A 223 0.79 5.94 -10.22
N PHE A 224 1.93 6.55 -10.50
CA PHE A 224 2.97 5.97 -11.35
C PHE A 224 4.36 6.34 -10.81
N PRO A 225 5.38 5.53 -11.11
CA PRO A 225 6.77 5.85 -10.72
C PRO A 225 7.36 7.02 -11.52
N LYS A 226 6.74 7.40 -12.65
CA LYS A 226 7.21 8.51 -13.52
C LYS A 226 6.05 9.36 -14.00
N LYS A 227 6.27 10.68 -14.03
CA LYS A 227 5.27 11.63 -14.54
C LYS A 227 4.82 11.32 -15.97
N LYS A 228 5.74 10.92 -16.83
CA LYS A 228 5.42 10.56 -18.22
C LYS A 228 4.36 9.47 -18.31
N MET A 229 4.43 8.46 -17.46
CA MET A 229 3.45 7.37 -17.43
C MET A 229 2.05 7.86 -17.04
N LEU A 230 1.97 8.80 -16.09
CA LEU A 230 0.70 9.42 -15.73
C LEU A 230 0.14 10.25 -16.90
N ASP A 231 0.98 11.05 -17.55
CA ASP A 231 0.57 11.89 -18.69
C ASP A 231 0.03 11.02 -19.84
N GLU A 232 0.70 9.92 -20.15
CA GLU A 232 0.26 8.94 -21.16
C GLU A 232 -1.08 8.29 -20.80
N TYR A 233 -1.27 7.94 -19.54
CA TYR A 233 -2.52 7.37 -19.04
C TYR A 233 -3.68 8.37 -19.17
N LEU A 234 -3.48 9.62 -18.75
CA LEU A 234 -4.50 10.66 -18.85
C LEU A 234 -4.86 10.96 -20.31
N GLN A 235 -3.88 10.97 -21.22
CA GLN A 235 -4.13 11.13 -22.64
C GLN A 235 -4.97 9.99 -23.20
N MET A 236 -4.66 8.74 -22.83
CA MET A 236 -5.43 7.57 -23.25
C MET A 236 -6.91 7.67 -22.81
N LEU A 237 -7.20 8.26 -21.66
CA LEU A 237 -8.58 8.43 -21.19
C LEU A 237 -9.37 9.49 -21.96
N GLU A 238 -8.70 10.43 -22.63
CA GLU A 238 -9.32 11.49 -23.45
C GLU A 238 -9.66 11.04 -24.86
N GLU A 239 -9.06 9.95 -25.35
CA GLU A 239 -9.31 9.34 -26.67
C GLU A 239 -10.52 8.41 -26.66
#